data_b493458e091190d7142e5d8d18562182
#
_entry.id   b493458e091190d7142e5d8d18562182
#
_cell.length_a   1.000
_cell.length_b   1.000
_cell.length_c   1.000
_cell.angle_alpha   90.00
_cell.angle_beta   90.00
_cell.angle_gamma   90.00
#
_symmetry.space_group_name_H-M   'P 1'
#
loop_
_entity.id
_entity.type
_entity.pdbx_description
1 polymer ?
#
loop_
_entity_poly.entity_id
_entity_poly.type
_entity_poly.pdbx_seq_one_letter_code
_entity_poly.pdbx_strand_id
1 'polypeptide(L)'
;MKLNKLMNDFLQDYLDQNKVEFSDWSINVNNQEGFGDYSSNIALKLAKILKKAPIEIAKSIANHPNTSENVFTLSSSEPGFVNFHISNDYYLEILKQIISESENFGKKKKLNQSANVEFVSSNPTGPLTVGHGRQAILGDMVSNILTWNGYDVTREYYYNDAGKQMRVLAESCYAKYAQQIGKKAEMPENGYIGTYLDEIAEKIINKHGKDLESDNPIFRDFTEKEIFENIKNTLDSIGIKFDVFTKEGTFYENGAIEDVLKILKEKNLSYEKDGAVWFKTSNLNKEEDKVLVKSSGEPTYRLPDIACLLYTSDAADDDTR
;
A
#
# COMPACT_ATOMS: atom_id res chain seq x y z
N MET A 1 17.97 13.47 7.16
CA MET A 1 18.79 12.23 7.22
C MET A 1 20.30 12.51 7.31
N LYS A 2 20.86 13.40 6.50
CA LYS A 2 22.30 13.76 6.52
C LYS A 2 22.72 14.39 7.85
N LEU A 3 21.94 15.36 8.38
CA LEU A 3 22.24 16.07 9.64
C LEU A 3 22.29 15.13 10.84
N ASN A 4 21.27 14.29 11.02
CA ASN A 4 21.20 13.34 12.13
C ASN A 4 22.39 12.35 12.09
N LYS A 5 22.80 11.92 10.89
CA LYS A 5 23.99 11.10 10.72
C LYS A 5 25.24 11.83 11.18
N LEU A 6 25.46 13.09 10.75
CA LEU A 6 26.64 13.87 11.14
C LEU A 6 26.73 14.06 12.66
N MET A 7 25.60 14.37 13.31
CA MET A 7 25.57 14.50 14.78
C MET A 7 25.89 13.17 15.50
N ASN A 8 25.36 12.05 15.00
CA ASN A 8 25.67 10.73 15.56
C ASN A 8 27.13 10.32 15.29
N ASP A 9 27.63 10.54 14.10
CA ASP A 9 29.03 10.26 13.75
C ASP A 9 29.99 11.08 14.65
N PHE A 10 29.67 12.32 14.98
CA PHE A 10 30.43 13.14 15.93
C PHE A 10 30.43 12.54 17.35
N LEU A 11 29.28 12.12 17.85
CA LEU A 11 29.20 11.49 19.18
C LEU A 11 29.94 10.15 19.22
N GLN A 12 29.88 9.38 18.13
CA GLN A 12 30.61 8.14 18.01
C GLN A 12 32.13 8.38 17.98
N ASP A 13 32.60 9.39 17.24
CA ASP A 13 34.03 9.75 17.21
C ASP A 13 34.55 10.11 18.63
N TYR A 14 33.78 10.87 19.40
CA TYR A 14 34.11 11.14 20.79
C TYR A 14 34.26 9.86 21.63
N LEU A 15 33.35 8.91 21.47
CA LEU A 15 33.38 7.63 22.19
C LEU A 15 34.60 6.80 21.77
N ASP A 16 34.88 6.72 20.49
CA ASP A 16 35.99 5.95 19.92
C ASP A 16 37.34 6.48 20.41
N GLN A 17 37.54 7.81 20.40
CA GLN A 17 38.77 8.44 20.90
C GLN A 17 38.96 8.27 22.41
N ASN A 18 37.87 8.18 23.18
CA ASN A 18 37.92 7.93 24.62
C ASN A 18 37.89 6.43 24.97
N LYS A 19 37.84 5.52 23.98
CA LYS A 19 37.77 4.07 24.13
C LYS A 19 36.58 3.61 24.98
N VAL A 20 35.43 4.24 24.75
CA VAL A 20 34.16 3.94 25.45
C VAL A 20 33.22 3.22 24.50
N GLU A 21 32.94 1.96 24.78
CA GLU A 21 31.90 1.19 24.06
C GLU A 21 30.51 1.55 24.63
N PHE A 22 29.72 2.30 23.85
CA PHE A 22 28.40 2.68 24.26
C PHE A 22 27.55 3.03 23.03
N SER A 23 26.26 2.67 23.02
CA SER A 23 25.37 2.86 21.87
C SER A 23 23.96 3.36 22.25
N ASP A 24 23.66 3.52 23.55
CA ASP A 24 22.33 3.92 24.01
C ASP A 24 22.24 5.42 24.28
N TRP A 25 22.12 6.24 23.23
CA TRP A 25 21.80 7.66 23.36
C TRP A 25 20.69 8.07 22.38
N SER A 26 20.13 9.23 22.61
CA SER A 26 19.18 9.85 21.71
C SER A 26 19.59 11.29 21.39
N ILE A 27 19.26 11.73 20.18
CA ILE A 27 19.32 13.12 19.75
C ILE A 27 17.88 13.54 19.42
N ASN A 28 17.37 14.55 20.12
CA ASN A 28 16.02 15.03 20.00
C ASN A 28 16.02 16.49 19.57
N VAL A 29 14.96 16.90 18.84
CA VAL A 29 14.72 18.31 18.54
C VAL A 29 14.49 19.05 19.85
N ASN A 30 15.13 20.20 20.01
CA ASN A 30 14.95 21.06 21.18
C ASN A 30 13.99 22.21 20.84
N ASN A 31 12.94 22.35 21.66
CA ASN A 31 11.93 23.38 21.48
C ASN A 31 12.12 24.56 22.46
N GLN A 32 13.19 24.55 23.27
CA GLN A 32 13.46 25.61 24.22
C GLN A 32 14.51 26.57 23.66
N GLU A 33 14.17 27.85 23.67
CA GLU A 33 15.06 28.92 23.24
C GLU A 33 16.36 28.94 24.07
N GLY A 34 17.51 29.11 23.41
CA GLY A 34 18.82 29.18 24.07
C GLY A 34 19.55 27.82 24.25
N PHE A 35 18.87 26.68 23.99
CA PHE A 35 19.47 25.34 24.15
C PHE A 35 19.86 24.66 22.86
N GLY A 36 19.94 25.40 21.73
CA GLY A 36 20.26 24.86 20.42
C GLY A 36 19.06 24.21 19.71
N ASP A 37 19.29 23.69 18.52
CA ASP A 37 18.26 23.07 17.68
C ASP A 37 18.00 21.61 18.06
N TYR A 38 19.04 20.92 18.53
CA TYR A 38 18.95 19.53 18.97
C TYR A 38 19.72 19.33 20.28
N SER A 39 19.32 18.34 21.07
CA SER A 39 20.03 17.97 22.29
C SER A 39 20.18 16.44 22.42
N SER A 40 21.30 16.02 23.00
CA SER A 40 21.57 14.62 23.30
C SER A 40 21.71 14.38 24.81
N ASN A 41 21.19 13.24 25.25
CA ASN A 41 21.28 12.77 26.63
C ASN A 41 22.52 11.87 26.90
N ILE A 42 23.44 11.79 25.95
CA ILE A 42 24.59 10.86 26.01
C ILE A 42 25.42 11.02 27.29
N ALA A 43 25.70 12.25 27.72
CA ALA A 43 26.53 12.50 28.89
C ALA A 43 25.84 12.06 30.20
N LEU A 44 24.51 12.18 30.29
CA LEU A 44 23.72 11.68 31.43
C LEU A 44 23.85 10.16 31.55
N LYS A 45 23.86 9.45 30.43
CA LYS A 45 23.98 8.00 30.39
C LYS A 45 25.42 7.52 30.63
N LEU A 46 26.40 8.25 30.13
CA LEU A 46 27.82 7.96 30.33
C LEU A 46 28.31 8.21 31.75
N ALA A 47 27.60 9.00 32.55
CA ALA A 47 28.00 9.37 33.91
C ALA A 47 28.31 8.17 34.80
N LYS A 48 27.50 7.12 34.71
CA LYS A 48 27.70 5.89 35.51
C LYS A 48 28.93 5.08 35.03
N ILE A 49 29.19 5.08 33.72
CA ILE A 49 30.29 4.34 33.09
C ILE A 49 31.62 5.04 33.37
N LEU A 50 31.67 6.36 33.18
CA LEU A 50 32.87 7.15 33.34
C LEU A 50 33.13 7.60 34.79
N LYS A 51 32.14 7.40 35.67
CA LYS A 51 32.20 7.85 37.11
C LYS A 51 32.52 9.36 37.23
N LYS A 52 31.95 10.18 36.36
CA LYS A 52 32.09 11.64 36.31
C LYS A 52 30.75 12.32 36.38
N ALA A 53 30.71 13.59 36.76
CA ALA A 53 29.50 14.36 36.73
C ALA A 53 29.00 14.51 35.27
N PRO A 54 27.69 14.35 35.00
CA PRO A 54 27.16 14.44 33.64
C PRO A 54 27.53 15.73 32.92
N ILE A 55 27.49 16.86 33.62
CA ILE A 55 27.84 18.16 33.04
C ILE A 55 29.32 18.27 32.64
N GLU A 56 30.24 17.59 33.39
CA GLU A 56 31.65 17.56 33.02
C GLU A 56 31.88 16.76 31.73
N ILE A 57 31.14 15.65 31.59
CA ILE A 57 31.17 14.83 30.37
C ILE A 57 30.57 15.64 29.20
N ALA A 58 29.44 16.32 29.41
CA ALA A 58 28.82 17.16 28.38
C ALA A 58 29.76 18.28 27.91
N LYS A 59 30.47 18.95 28.84
CA LYS A 59 31.50 19.94 28.52
C LYS A 59 32.64 19.32 27.74
N SER A 60 33.09 18.12 28.12
CA SER A 60 34.14 17.39 27.38
C SER A 60 33.73 17.08 25.96
N ILE A 61 32.47 16.62 25.75
CA ILE A 61 31.93 16.35 24.42
C ILE A 61 31.80 17.66 23.62
N ALA A 62 31.29 18.73 24.22
CA ALA A 62 31.11 20.01 23.54
C ALA A 62 32.44 20.65 23.11
N ASN A 63 33.54 20.35 23.81
CA ASN A 63 34.90 20.80 23.47
C ASN A 63 35.69 19.81 22.59
N HIS A 64 35.07 18.70 22.20
CA HIS A 64 35.72 17.73 21.31
C HIS A 64 35.91 18.31 19.90
N PRO A 65 37.03 18.04 19.22
CA PRO A 65 37.26 18.55 17.87
C PRO A 65 36.11 18.19 16.91
N ASN A 66 35.47 19.21 16.34
CA ASN A 66 34.36 19.03 15.43
C ASN A 66 34.80 19.26 13.98
N THR A 67 34.88 18.20 13.19
CA THR A 67 35.18 18.25 11.76
C THR A 67 34.01 18.80 10.91
N SER A 68 32.85 19.03 11.54
CA SER A 68 31.63 19.54 10.92
C SER A 68 31.21 20.90 11.47
N GLU A 69 32.17 21.74 11.88
CA GLU A 69 31.91 23.08 12.45
C GLU A 69 31.09 24.01 11.51
N ASN A 70 31.24 23.81 10.20
CA ASN A 70 30.41 24.52 9.20
C ASN A 70 28.94 24.07 9.18
N VAL A 71 28.61 22.93 9.83
CA VAL A 71 27.26 22.39 9.90
C VAL A 71 26.61 22.71 11.24
N PHE A 72 27.32 22.46 12.34
CA PHE A 72 26.84 22.73 13.69
C PHE A 72 27.97 23.05 14.67
N THR A 73 27.65 23.82 15.68
CA THR A 73 28.47 24.03 16.88
C THR A 73 27.83 23.37 18.08
N LEU A 74 28.58 23.25 19.18
CA LEU A 74 28.11 22.54 20.36
C LEU A 74 28.16 23.43 21.60
N SER A 75 27.24 23.17 22.52
CA SER A 75 27.25 23.68 23.88
C SER A 75 26.82 22.60 24.85
N SER A 76 26.99 22.85 26.14
CA SER A 76 26.53 21.95 27.20
C SER A 76 25.57 22.69 28.13
N SER A 77 24.59 22.00 28.65
CA SER A 77 23.64 22.56 29.66
C SER A 77 23.37 21.56 30.78
N GLU A 78 23.01 22.10 31.95
CA GLU A 78 22.61 21.27 33.09
C GLU A 78 21.34 20.46 32.77
N PRO A 79 21.23 19.26 33.35
CA PRO A 79 22.19 18.57 34.23
C PRO A 79 23.30 17.80 33.48
N GLY A 80 23.38 17.86 32.15
CA GLY A 80 24.38 17.14 31.34
C GLY A 80 23.85 16.84 29.94
N PHE A 81 23.19 17.81 29.31
CA PHE A 81 22.82 17.73 27.90
C PHE A 81 23.94 18.30 27.01
N VAL A 82 24.14 17.65 25.86
CA VAL A 82 24.96 18.16 24.78
C VAL A 82 24.03 18.77 23.73
N ASN A 83 24.16 20.06 23.47
CA ASN A 83 23.30 20.79 22.56
C ASN A 83 24.01 21.08 21.23
N PHE A 84 23.30 20.90 20.14
CA PHE A 84 23.76 21.17 18.79
C PHE A 84 23.07 22.44 18.27
N HIS A 85 23.85 23.40 17.81
CA HIS A 85 23.38 24.62 17.19
C HIS A 85 23.72 24.57 15.70
N ILE A 86 22.69 24.47 14.87
CA ILE A 86 22.86 24.31 13.42
C ILE A 86 23.27 25.68 12.82
N SER A 87 24.26 25.67 11.93
CA SER A 87 24.74 26.88 11.31
C SER A 87 23.74 27.45 10.28
N ASN A 88 23.69 28.79 10.17
CA ASN A 88 22.90 29.44 9.13
C ASN A 88 23.37 29.04 7.72
N ASP A 89 24.66 28.82 7.52
CA ASP A 89 25.21 28.42 6.23
C ASP A 89 24.68 27.06 5.81
N TYR A 90 24.56 26.13 6.75
CA TYR A 90 23.95 24.83 6.48
C TYR A 90 22.47 24.96 6.08
N TYR A 91 21.70 25.81 6.77
CA TYR A 91 20.31 26.06 6.37
C TYR A 91 20.22 26.71 4.99
N LEU A 92 21.12 27.65 4.65
CA LEU A 92 21.18 28.24 3.32
C LEU A 92 21.55 27.23 2.23
N GLU A 93 22.46 26.28 2.51
CA GLU A 93 22.76 25.18 1.58
C GLU A 93 21.54 24.29 1.34
N ILE A 94 20.83 23.91 2.41
CA ILE A 94 19.58 23.11 2.28
C ILE A 94 18.52 23.88 1.49
N LEU A 95 18.35 25.17 1.72
CA LEU A 95 17.41 25.99 0.96
C LEU A 95 17.77 26.04 -0.53
N LYS A 96 19.05 26.21 -0.87
CA LYS A 96 19.53 26.17 -2.26
C LYS A 96 19.26 24.80 -2.90
N GLN A 97 19.46 23.74 -2.13
CA GLN A 97 19.15 22.37 -2.60
C GLN A 97 17.65 22.18 -2.84
N ILE A 98 16.79 22.63 -1.92
CA ILE A 98 15.33 22.61 -2.08
C ILE A 98 14.91 23.32 -3.36
N ILE A 99 15.42 24.51 -3.60
CA ILE A 99 15.11 25.30 -4.80
C ILE A 99 15.58 24.59 -6.06
N SER A 100 16.78 24.04 -6.05
CA SER A 100 17.38 23.38 -7.24
C SER A 100 16.73 22.04 -7.57
N GLU A 101 16.37 21.24 -6.56
CA GLU A 101 15.72 19.93 -6.74
C GLU A 101 14.20 20.05 -6.90
N SER A 102 13.63 21.19 -6.41
CA SER A 102 12.19 21.47 -6.50
C SER A 102 11.34 20.28 -6.07
N GLU A 103 10.47 19.77 -6.94
CA GLU A 103 9.59 18.65 -6.68
C GLU A 103 10.31 17.31 -6.42
N ASN A 104 11.60 17.23 -6.68
CA ASN A 104 12.41 16.03 -6.44
C ASN A 104 13.21 16.07 -5.13
N PHE A 105 13.12 17.18 -4.35
CA PHE A 105 13.85 17.30 -3.10
C PHE A 105 13.51 16.16 -2.13
N GLY A 106 14.53 15.44 -1.68
CA GLY A 106 14.40 14.31 -0.77
C GLY A 106 14.05 12.97 -1.44
N LYS A 107 13.79 12.95 -2.75
CA LYS A 107 13.56 11.73 -3.50
C LYS A 107 14.86 10.90 -3.57
N LYS A 108 14.73 9.61 -3.29
CA LYS A 108 15.86 8.68 -3.38
C LYS A 108 16.13 8.26 -4.82
N LYS A 109 17.36 7.84 -5.08
CA LYS A 109 17.73 7.22 -6.35
C LYS A 109 16.91 5.96 -6.58
N LYS A 110 16.59 5.66 -7.85
CA LYS A 110 15.91 4.41 -8.22
C LYS A 110 16.65 3.20 -7.65
N LEU A 111 15.89 2.33 -7.01
CA LEU A 111 16.31 0.99 -6.60
C LEU A 111 16.01 0.02 -7.76
N ASN A 112 16.79 -1.08 -7.86
CA ASN A 112 16.41 -2.21 -8.73
C ASN A 112 15.40 -3.11 -8.01
N GLN A 113 14.29 -2.51 -7.55
CA GLN A 113 13.25 -3.20 -6.81
C GLN A 113 11.91 -2.67 -7.28
N SER A 114 10.99 -3.58 -7.61
CA SER A 114 9.60 -3.28 -7.91
C SER A 114 8.73 -3.46 -6.67
N ALA A 115 7.56 -2.83 -6.70
CA ALA A 115 6.51 -3.03 -5.71
C ALA A 115 5.15 -2.96 -6.39
N ASN A 116 4.31 -3.95 -6.17
CA ASN A 116 2.91 -3.91 -6.56
C ASN A 116 2.06 -3.48 -5.36
N VAL A 117 1.26 -2.43 -5.51
CA VAL A 117 0.36 -1.93 -4.48
C VAL A 117 -1.06 -2.06 -4.99
N GLU A 118 -1.76 -3.08 -4.48
CA GLU A 118 -3.17 -3.30 -4.73
C GLU A 118 -4.02 -2.55 -3.69
N PHE A 119 -4.99 -1.78 -4.15
CA PHE A 119 -5.89 -1.06 -3.25
C PHE A 119 -7.23 -0.71 -3.90
N VAL A 120 -8.22 -0.37 -3.09
CA VAL A 120 -9.65 -0.22 -3.41
C VAL A 120 -10.27 -1.56 -3.77
N SER A 121 -9.95 -2.13 -4.92
CA SER A 121 -10.31 -3.48 -5.39
C SER A 121 -11.78 -3.84 -5.14
N SER A 122 -12.68 -2.88 -5.44
CA SER A 122 -14.11 -3.05 -5.27
C SER A 122 -14.73 -3.66 -6.52
N ASN A 123 -15.61 -4.66 -6.34
CA ASN A 123 -16.35 -5.24 -7.46
C ASN A 123 -17.30 -4.21 -8.07
N PRO A 124 -17.54 -4.25 -9.39
CA PRO A 124 -18.36 -3.28 -10.12
C PRO A 124 -19.86 -3.52 -9.88
N THR A 125 -20.29 -3.51 -8.63
CA THR A 125 -21.68 -3.75 -8.21
C THR A 125 -22.40 -2.49 -7.77
N GLY A 126 -21.70 -1.35 -7.73
CA GLY A 126 -22.26 -0.03 -7.41
C GLY A 126 -21.17 1.02 -7.20
N PRO A 127 -21.57 2.28 -6.94
CA PRO A 127 -20.66 3.38 -6.68
C PRO A 127 -19.76 3.15 -5.47
N LEU A 128 -18.57 3.78 -5.46
CA LEU A 128 -17.67 3.73 -4.33
C LEU A 128 -18.28 4.38 -3.08
N THR A 129 -17.99 3.79 -1.94
CA THR A 129 -18.38 4.32 -0.61
C THR A 129 -17.23 5.08 0.04
N VAL A 130 -17.52 5.79 1.13
CA VAL A 130 -16.50 6.46 1.96
C VAL A 130 -15.43 5.47 2.47
N GLY A 131 -15.83 4.22 2.74
CA GLY A 131 -14.87 3.16 3.11
C GLY A 131 -13.84 2.89 2.01
N HIS A 132 -14.29 2.80 0.76
CA HIS A 132 -13.40 2.67 -0.40
C HIS A 132 -12.51 3.91 -0.58
N GLY A 133 -13.03 5.12 -0.33
CA GLY A 133 -12.26 6.36 -0.35
C GLY A 133 -11.10 6.36 0.63
N ARG A 134 -11.30 5.82 1.86
CA ARG A 134 -10.21 5.64 2.83
C ARG A 134 -9.11 4.71 2.31
N GLN A 135 -9.49 3.58 1.72
CA GLN A 135 -8.52 2.64 1.14
C GLN A 135 -7.79 3.27 -0.04
N ALA A 136 -8.49 4.02 -0.87
CA ALA A 136 -7.92 4.73 -2.02
C ALA A 136 -6.81 5.69 -1.61
N ILE A 137 -7.07 6.55 -0.62
CA ILE A 137 -6.08 7.51 -0.10
C ILE A 137 -4.88 6.77 0.52
N LEU A 138 -5.14 5.73 1.33
CA LEU A 138 -4.07 4.98 1.97
C LEU A 138 -3.17 4.29 0.94
N GLY A 139 -3.75 3.61 -0.04
CA GLY A 139 -3.01 2.92 -1.10
C GLY A 139 -2.19 3.87 -1.97
N ASP A 140 -2.77 5.01 -2.36
CA ASP A 140 -2.05 6.03 -3.12
C ASP A 140 -0.89 6.63 -2.32
N MET A 141 -1.08 6.93 -1.03
CA MET A 141 -0.02 7.44 -0.16
C MET A 141 1.12 6.43 0.01
N VAL A 142 0.81 5.14 0.18
CA VAL A 142 1.82 4.07 0.24
C VAL A 142 2.60 4.01 -1.07
N SER A 143 1.90 4.03 -2.21
CA SER A 143 2.51 4.03 -3.54
C SER A 143 3.44 5.24 -3.74
N ASN A 144 2.99 6.42 -3.33
CA ASN A 144 3.78 7.65 -3.42
C ASN A 144 5.05 7.57 -2.54
N ILE A 145 4.93 7.08 -1.31
CA ILE A 145 6.07 6.92 -0.39
C ILE A 145 7.08 5.91 -0.95
N LEU A 146 6.63 4.78 -1.49
CA LEU A 146 7.50 3.79 -2.11
C LEU A 146 8.21 4.37 -3.33
N THR A 147 7.48 5.03 -4.23
CA THR A 147 8.05 5.73 -5.41
C THR A 147 9.10 6.76 -4.98
N TRP A 148 8.82 7.54 -3.93
CA TRP A 148 9.74 8.52 -3.37
C TRP A 148 11.02 7.88 -2.81
N ASN A 149 10.88 6.66 -2.27
CA ASN A 149 12.01 5.87 -1.78
C ASN A 149 12.75 5.08 -2.87
N GLY A 150 12.38 5.24 -4.13
CA GLY A 150 13.13 4.74 -5.29
C GLY A 150 12.64 3.40 -5.84
N TYR A 151 11.53 2.86 -5.34
CA TYR A 151 10.89 1.67 -5.90
C TYR A 151 10.23 1.98 -7.24
N ASP A 152 10.18 1.00 -8.12
CA ASP A 152 9.33 1.00 -9.31
C ASP A 152 7.95 0.45 -8.90
N VAL A 153 6.96 1.34 -8.82
CA VAL A 153 5.66 1.02 -8.21
C VAL A 153 4.61 0.85 -9.28
N THR A 154 3.93 -0.29 -9.25
CA THR A 154 2.70 -0.54 -10.01
C THR A 154 1.49 -0.40 -9.07
N ARG A 155 0.54 0.46 -9.43
CA ARG A 155 -0.75 0.62 -8.73
C ARG A 155 -1.77 -0.29 -9.38
N GLU A 156 -2.25 -1.28 -8.65
CA GLU A 156 -3.17 -2.29 -9.17
C GLU A 156 -4.56 -2.16 -8.55
N TYR A 157 -5.57 -2.25 -9.38
CA TYR A 157 -6.97 -2.41 -9.02
C TYR A 157 -7.44 -3.79 -9.47
N TYR A 158 -7.71 -4.68 -8.53
CA TYR A 158 -8.26 -6.00 -8.80
C TYR A 158 -9.78 -5.98 -8.64
N TYR A 159 -10.53 -6.64 -9.51
CA TYR A 159 -11.98 -6.75 -9.37
C TYR A 159 -12.53 -8.06 -9.92
N ASN A 160 -13.58 -8.55 -9.26
CA ASN A 160 -14.31 -9.73 -9.70
C ASN A 160 -15.51 -9.30 -10.55
N ASP A 161 -15.49 -9.74 -11.80
CA ASP A 161 -16.53 -9.52 -12.80
C ASP A 161 -17.36 -10.77 -13.11
N ALA A 162 -17.25 -11.81 -12.27
CA ALA A 162 -17.87 -13.10 -12.48
C ALA A 162 -18.75 -13.54 -11.27
N GLY A 163 -19.39 -14.68 -11.42
CA GLY A 163 -20.08 -15.36 -10.35
C GLY A 163 -21.45 -14.80 -9.97
N LYS A 164 -21.89 -15.10 -8.74
CA LYS A 164 -23.23 -14.79 -8.26
C LYS A 164 -23.55 -13.29 -8.21
N GLN A 165 -22.57 -12.46 -7.81
CA GLN A 165 -22.77 -11.01 -7.67
C GLN A 165 -23.12 -10.37 -9.00
N MET A 166 -22.43 -10.74 -10.07
CA MET A 166 -22.71 -10.20 -11.41
C MET A 166 -24.03 -10.67 -11.99
N ARG A 167 -24.45 -11.91 -11.69
CA ARG A 167 -25.79 -12.38 -12.08
C ARG A 167 -26.89 -11.58 -11.37
N VAL A 168 -26.79 -11.41 -10.04
CA VAL A 168 -27.74 -10.61 -9.27
C VAL A 168 -27.76 -9.15 -9.71
N LEU A 169 -26.61 -8.59 -10.11
CA LEU A 169 -26.54 -7.24 -10.67
C LEU A 169 -27.31 -7.12 -11.99
N ALA A 170 -27.09 -8.06 -12.90
CA ALA A 170 -27.81 -8.11 -14.18
C ALA A 170 -29.33 -8.23 -14.00
N GLU A 171 -29.76 -9.14 -13.11
CA GLU A 171 -31.18 -9.32 -12.75
C GLU A 171 -31.77 -8.04 -12.15
N SER A 172 -31.01 -7.36 -11.28
CA SER A 172 -31.43 -6.08 -10.68
C SER A 172 -31.59 -4.98 -11.71
N CYS A 173 -30.65 -4.91 -12.64
CA CYS A 173 -30.70 -3.95 -13.76
C CYS A 173 -31.90 -4.25 -14.69
N TYR A 174 -32.12 -5.54 -15.03
CA TYR A 174 -33.29 -5.93 -15.80
C TYR A 174 -34.61 -5.56 -15.09
N ALA A 175 -34.72 -5.79 -13.78
CA ALA A 175 -35.92 -5.43 -13.03
C ALA A 175 -36.20 -3.93 -13.14
N LYS A 176 -35.17 -3.06 -13.01
CA LYS A 176 -35.31 -1.61 -13.21
C LYS A 176 -35.70 -1.23 -14.64
N TYR A 177 -35.06 -1.87 -15.62
CA TYR A 177 -35.42 -1.70 -17.03
C TYR A 177 -36.89 -2.06 -17.30
N ALA A 178 -37.34 -3.25 -16.87
CA ALA A 178 -38.72 -3.73 -17.05
C ALA A 178 -39.73 -2.81 -16.37
N GLN A 179 -39.48 -2.32 -15.17
CA GLN A 179 -40.34 -1.36 -14.48
C GLN A 179 -40.47 -0.04 -15.24
N GLN A 180 -39.39 0.48 -15.82
CA GLN A 180 -39.40 1.73 -16.59
C GLN A 180 -40.19 1.63 -17.91
N ILE A 181 -40.26 0.43 -18.49
CA ILE A 181 -41.07 0.20 -19.72
C ILE A 181 -42.48 -0.30 -19.42
N GLY A 182 -42.91 -0.30 -18.13
CA GLY A 182 -44.28 -0.66 -17.72
C GLY A 182 -44.51 -2.18 -17.60
N LYS A 183 -43.46 -3.01 -17.67
CA LYS A 183 -43.56 -4.45 -17.40
C LYS A 183 -43.48 -4.71 -15.88
N LYS A 184 -44.16 -5.75 -15.38
CA LYS A 184 -44.02 -6.20 -13.99
C LYS A 184 -42.75 -7.01 -13.89
N ALA A 185 -41.83 -6.55 -13.04
CA ALA A 185 -40.64 -7.31 -12.64
C ALA A 185 -40.35 -7.05 -11.17
N GLU A 186 -40.05 -8.14 -10.46
CA GLU A 186 -39.64 -8.07 -9.06
C GLU A 186 -38.11 -7.99 -8.95
N MET A 187 -37.63 -7.29 -7.94
CA MET A 187 -36.20 -7.27 -7.63
C MET A 187 -35.77 -8.66 -7.15
N PRO A 188 -34.62 -9.18 -7.59
CA PRO A 188 -34.12 -10.46 -7.11
C PRO A 188 -33.85 -10.42 -5.62
N GLU A 189 -33.86 -11.59 -4.98
CA GLU A 189 -33.44 -11.75 -3.59
C GLU A 189 -31.99 -11.28 -3.45
N ASN A 190 -31.72 -10.39 -2.51
CA ASN A 190 -30.44 -9.70 -2.34
C ASN A 190 -30.03 -8.82 -3.54
N GLY A 191 -31.01 -8.33 -4.31
CA GLY A 191 -30.80 -7.43 -5.42
C GLY A 191 -30.17 -6.09 -5.01
N TYR A 192 -29.47 -5.50 -5.94
CA TYR A 192 -28.85 -4.18 -5.75
C TYR A 192 -29.92 -3.08 -5.87
N ILE A 193 -29.95 -2.21 -4.87
CA ILE A 193 -30.94 -1.13 -4.78
C ILE A 193 -30.20 0.20 -4.80
N GLY A 194 -30.38 0.98 -5.87
CA GLY A 194 -29.78 2.31 -5.96
C GLY A 194 -30.24 3.05 -7.23
N THR A 195 -30.26 4.39 -7.17
CA THR A 195 -30.65 5.26 -8.28
C THR A 195 -29.74 5.10 -9.47
N TYR A 196 -28.49 4.70 -9.28
CA TYR A 196 -27.56 4.42 -10.38
C TYR A 196 -28.07 3.33 -11.35
N LEU A 197 -28.81 2.33 -10.83
CA LEU A 197 -29.43 1.31 -11.69
C LEU A 197 -30.61 1.85 -12.49
N ASP A 198 -31.35 2.82 -11.95
CA ASP A 198 -32.43 3.48 -12.71
C ASP A 198 -31.84 4.27 -13.88
N GLU A 199 -30.71 4.99 -13.66
CA GLU A 199 -30.00 5.74 -14.71
C GLU A 199 -29.40 4.81 -15.78
N ILE A 200 -28.82 3.67 -15.36
CA ILE A 200 -28.27 2.67 -16.28
C ILE A 200 -29.39 2.04 -17.11
N ALA A 201 -30.52 1.68 -16.51
CA ALA A 201 -31.67 1.13 -17.17
C ALA A 201 -32.23 2.12 -18.24
N GLU A 202 -32.33 3.41 -17.91
CA GLU A 202 -32.70 4.45 -18.85
C GLU A 202 -31.72 4.53 -20.04
N LYS A 203 -30.41 4.47 -19.78
CA LYS A 203 -29.41 4.45 -20.86
C LYS A 203 -29.55 3.22 -21.74
N ILE A 204 -29.87 2.05 -21.19
CA ILE A 204 -30.11 0.82 -21.95
C ILE A 204 -31.36 1.01 -22.85
N ILE A 205 -32.45 1.54 -22.29
CA ILE A 205 -33.68 1.81 -23.06
C ILE A 205 -33.38 2.74 -24.23
N ASN A 206 -32.66 3.83 -23.97
CA ASN A 206 -32.36 4.84 -25.01
C ASN A 206 -31.45 4.31 -26.11
N LYS A 207 -30.52 3.40 -25.78
CA LYS A 207 -29.53 2.88 -26.73
C LYS A 207 -29.94 1.59 -27.42
N HIS A 208 -30.68 0.72 -26.73
CA HIS A 208 -30.97 -0.64 -27.16
C HIS A 208 -32.49 -0.94 -27.33
N GLY A 209 -33.36 0.02 -26.97
CA GLY A 209 -34.80 -0.13 -27.13
C GLY A 209 -35.50 -0.80 -25.95
N LYS A 210 -36.78 -1.19 -26.18
CA LYS A 210 -37.70 -1.64 -25.12
C LYS A 210 -38.06 -3.14 -25.21
N ASP A 211 -37.40 -3.88 -26.11
CA ASP A 211 -37.78 -5.25 -26.44
C ASP A 211 -36.75 -6.30 -25.99
N LEU A 212 -35.91 -5.94 -24.98
CA LEU A 212 -34.92 -6.84 -24.44
C LEU A 212 -35.55 -7.83 -23.43
N GLU A 213 -35.15 -9.10 -23.53
CA GLU A 213 -35.54 -10.15 -22.60
C GLU A 213 -34.53 -10.26 -21.43
N SER A 214 -34.94 -10.89 -20.34
CA SER A 214 -34.22 -10.92 -19.08
C SER A 214 -32.84 -11.58 -19.13
N ASP A 215 -32.62 -12.49 -20.06
CA ASP A 215 -31.36 -13.23 -20.27
C ASP A 215 -30.38 -12.52 -21.21
N ASN A 216 -30.75 -11.33 -21.72
CA ASN A 216 -29.89 -10.59 -22.61
C ASN A 216 -28.60 -10.15 -21.88
N PRO A 217 -27.41 -10.49 -22.38
CA PRO A 217 -26.13 -10.17 -21.74
C PRO A 217 -25.86 -8.67 -21.55
N ILE A 218 -26.61 -7.82 -22.26
CA ILE A 218 -26.50 -6.37 -22.12
C ILE A 218 -26.73 -5.89 -20.69
N PHE A 219 -27.61 -6.54 -19.92
CA PHE A 219 -27.90 -6.17 -18.55
C PHE A 219 -26.72 -6.38 -17.63
N ARG A 220 -25.84 -7.33 -17.95
CA ARG A 220 -24.57 -7.55 -17.24
C ARG A 220 -23.48 -6.61 -17.79
N ASP A 221 -23.20 -6.71 -19.08
CA ASP A 221 -22.01 -6.12 -19.69
C ASP A 221 -22.07 -4.57 -19.71
N PHE A 222 -23.24 -4.02 -20.02
CA PHE A 222 -23.43 -2.58 -20.01
C PHE A 222 -23.44 -2.02 -18.59
N THR A 223 -24.08 -2.72 -17.65
CA THR A 223 -24.15 -2.30 -16.24
C THR A 223 -22.76 -2.33 -15.59
N GLU A 224 -22.00 -3.41 -15.79
CA GLU A 224 -20.61 -3.52 -15.33
C GLU A 224 -19.78 -2.34 -15.86
N LYS A 225 -19.86 -2.09 -17.16
CA LYS A 225 -19.11 -1.02 -17.81
C LYS A 225 -19.46 0.37 -17.23
N GLU A 226 -20.74 0.70 -17.10
CA GLU A 226 -21.16 2.01 -16.59
C GLU A 226 -20.74 2.22 -15.14
N ILE A 227 -20.87 1.19 -14.30
CA ILE A 227 -20.42 1.26 -12.91
C ILE A 227 -18.89 1.42 -12.85
N PHE A 228 -18.16 0.66 -13.65
CA PHE A 228 -16.71 0.72 -13.64
C PHE A 228 -16.17 2.07 -14.14
N GLU A 229 -16.81 2.66 -15.15
CA GLU A 229 -16.53 4.04 -15.59
C GLU A 229 -16.81 5.05 -14.45
N ASN A 230 -17.91 4.88 -13.71
CA ASN A 230 -18.21 5.72 -12.55
C ASN A 230 -17.13 5.59 -11.46
N ILE A 231 -16.64 4.37 -11.18
CA ILE A 231 -15.55 4.11 -10.23
C ILE A 231 -14.28 4.84 -10.67
N LYS A 232 -13.88 4.71 -11.93
CA LYS A 232 -12.71 5.40 -12.48
C LYS A 232 -12.83 6.91 -12.37
N ASN A 233 -13.97 7.47 -12.80
CA ASN A 233 -14.20 8.92 -12.74
C ASN A 233 -14.18 9.43 -11.29
N THR A 234 -14.70 8.66 -10.34
CA THR A 234 -14.66 9.01 -8.91
C THR A 234 -13.23 9.07 -8.40
N LEU A 235 -12.41 8.06 -8.72
CA LEU A 235 -11.00 8.02 -8.32
C LEU A 235 -10.18 9.13 -8.99
N ASP A 236 -10.40 9.36 -10.28
CA ASP A 236 -9.75 10.46 -11.01
C ASP A 236 -10.10 11.83 -10.41
N SER A 237 -11.35 12.03 -9.95
CA SER A 237 -11.81 13.30 -9.37
C SER A 237 -11.08 13.67 -8.09
N ILE A 238 -10.52 12.68 -7.37
CA ILE A 238 -9.68 12.86 -6.19
C ILE A 238 -8.18 12.68 -6.48
N GLY A 239 -7.79 12.63 -7.78
CA GLY A 239 -6.42 12.58 -8.23
C GLY A 239 -5.74 11.20 -8.10
N ILE A 240 -6.49 10.14 -7.84
CA ILE A 240 -5.96 8.77 -7.69
C ILE A 240 -6.04 8.03 -9.01
N LYS A 241 -4.90 7.52 -9.46
CA LYS A 241 -4.74 6.79 -10.72
C LYS A 241 -4.18 5.40 -10.49
N PHE A 242 -4.60 4.47 -11.34
CA PHE A 242 -4.11 3.10 -11.37
C PHE A 242 -3.37 2.84 -12.67
N ASP A 243 -2.32 2.02 -12.60
CA ASP A 243 -1.53 1.59 -13.74
C ASP A 243 -2.16 0.36 -14.40
N VAL A 244 -2.73 -0.55 -13.56
CA VAL A 244 -3.30 -1.82 -14.01
C VAL A 244 -4.68 -2.03 -13.37
N PHE A 245 -5.61 -2.53 -14.19
CA PHE A 245 -6.91 -3.03 -13.75
C PHE A 245 -6.99 -4.52 -14.07
N THR A 246 -6.86 -5.35 -13.02
CA THR A 246 -6.85 -6.80 -13.13
C THR A 246 -8.25 -7.36 -12.96
N LYS A 247 -8.72 -8.03 -13.99
CA LYS A 247 -10.05 -8.63 -14.07
C LYS A 247 -9.96 -10.12 -13.71
N GLU A 248 -10.68 -10.55 -12.67
CA GLU A 248 -10.63 -11.95 -12.20
C GLU A 248 -11.01 -12.95 -13.30
N GLY A 249 -12.01 -12.61 -14.12
CA GLY A 249 -12.46 -13.46 -15.24
C GLY A 249 -11.34 -13.84 -16.20
N THR A 250 -10.34 -12.99 -16.37
CA THR A 250 -9.20 -13.24 -17.25
C THR A 250 -8.41 -14.50 -16.84
N PHE A 251 -8.32 -14.80 -15.54
CA PHE A 251 -7.58 -15.99 -15.06
C PHE A 251 -8.29 -17.30 -15.39
N TYR A 252 -9.60 -17.27 -15.61
CA TYR A 252 -10.36 -18.42 -16.09
C TYR A 252 -10.24 -18.57 -17.61
N GLU A 253 -10.19 -17.46 -18.33
CA GLU A 253 -10.15 -17.46 -19.81
C GLU A 253 -8.77 -17.87 -20.35
N ASN A 254 -7.69 -17.52 -19.67
CA ASN A 254 -6.30 -17.74 -20.12
C ASN A 254 -5.66 -19.03 -19.58
N GLY A 255 -6.38 -19.83 -18.77
CA GLY A 255 -5.90 -21.09 -18.22
C GLY A 255 -5.05 -20.96 -16.96
N ALA A 256 -4.92 -19.77 -16.38
CA ALA A 256 -4.11 -19.54 -15.19
C ALA A 256 -4.60 -20.34 -13.97
N ILE A 257 -5.91 -20.57 -13.87
CA ILE A 257 -6.52 -21.38 -12.80
C ILE A 257 -6.03 -22.84 -12.87
N GLU A 258 -6.02 -23.42 -14.08
CA GLU A 258 -5.56 -24.77 -14.35
C GLU A 258 -4.05 -24.92 -14.08
N ASP A 259 -3.27 -23.92 -14.45
CA ASP A 259 -1.83 -23.89 -14.21
C ASP A 259 -1.51 -23.87 -12.72
N VAL A 260 -2.21 -23.06 -11.93
CA VAL A 260 -2.06 -23.05 -10.46
C VAL A 260 -2.36 -24.41 -9.86
N LEU A 261 -3.46 -25.06 -10.25
CA LEU A 261 -3.81 -26.40 -9.76
C LEU A 261 -2.73 -27.42 -10.12
N LYS A 262 -2.18 -27.36 -11.32
CA LYS A 262 -1.09 -28.20 -11.79
C LYS A 262 0.18 -27.99 -10.95
N ILE A 263 0.61 -26.75 -10.77
CA ILE A 263 1.79 -26.38 -9.95
C ILE A 263 1.62 -26.90 -8.51
N LEU A 264 0.47 -26.69 -7.90
CA LEU A 264 0.21 -27.15 -6.53
C LEU A 264 0.24 -28.69 -6.44
N LYS A 265 -0.25 -29.39 -7.45
CA LYS A 265 -0.18 -30.85 -7.52
C LYS A 265 1.26 -31.35 -7.68
N GLU A 266 2.03 -30.78 -8.59
CA GLU A 266 3.44 -31.11 -8.82
C GLU A 266 4.31 -30.86 -7.58
N LYS A 267 4.04 -29.80 -6.84
CA LYS A 267 4.72 -29.48 -5.56
C LYS A 267 4.17 -30.26 -4.36
N ASN A 268 3.22 -31.21 -4.55
CA ASN A 268 2.53 -31.95 -3.47
C ASN A 268 1.85 -31.06 -2.43
N LEU A 269 1.42 -29.88 -2.82
CA LEU A 269 0.73 -28.89 -1.98
C LEU A 269 -0.81 -28.96 -2.09
N SER A 270 -1.34 -29.84 -2.91
CA SER A 270 -2.79 -30.09 -3.01
C SER A 270 -3.13 -31.58 -2.88
N TYR A 271 -4.37 -31.86 -2.52
CA TYR A 271 -4.94 -33.21 -2.48
C TYR A 271 -6.46 -33.16 -2.70
N GLU A 272 -7.03 -34.29 -3.11
CA GLU A 272 -8.47 -34.45 -3.25
C GLU A 272 -9.07 -35.12 -2.01
N LYS A 273 -10.19 -34.57 -1.50
CA LYS A 273 -10.97 -35.14 -0.40
C LYS A 273 -12.43 -34.76 -0.56
N ASP A 274 -13.31 -35.75 -0.45
CA ASP A 274 -14.77 -35.59 -0.52
C ASP A 274 -15.24 -34.86 -1.81
N GLY A 275 -14.56 -35.13 -2.95
CA GLY A 275 -14.84 -34.50 -4.23
C GLY A 275 -14.38 -33.07 -4.37
N ALA A 276 -13.68 -32.53 -3.39
CA ALA A 276 -13.11 -31.18 -3.39
C ALA A 276 -11.59 -31.22 -3.48
N VAL A 277 -11.00 -30.17 -4.04
CA VAL A 277 -9.52 -29.98 -4.08
C VAL A 277 -9.11 -29.07 -2.93
N TRP A 278 -8.17 -29.55 -2.12
CA TRP A 278 -7.68 -28.88 -0.92
C TRP A 278 -6.22 -28.44 -1.08
N PHE A 279 -5.90 -27.29 -0.53
CA PHE A 279 -4.52 -26.79 -0.39
C PHE A 279 -3.96 -27.18 0.98
N LYS A 280 -2.80 -27.85 1.00
CA LYS A 280 -2.09 -28.27 2.22
C LYS A 280 -1.42 -27.09 2.92
N THR A 281 -2.20 -26.13 3.36
CA THR A 281 -1.68 -24.95 4.07
C THR A 281 -1.10 -25.30 5.45
N SER A 282 -1.46 -26.45 6.03
CA SER A 282 -0.85 -27.00 7.23
C SER A 282 0.65 -27.25 7.06
N ASN A 283 1.10 -27.61 5.85
CA ASN A 283 2.53 -27.75 5.55
C ASN A 283 3.30 -26.41 5.53
N LEU A 284 2.56 -25.28 5.53
CA LEU A 284 3.09 -23.92 5.51
C LEU A 284 2.85 -23.20 6.84
N ASN A 285 2.84 -23.94 7.96
CA ASN A 285 2.61 -23.43 9.31
C ASN A 285 1.26 -22.74 9.54
N LYS A 286 0.20 -23.16 8.81
CA LYS A 286 -1.19 -22.77 9.06
C LYS A 286 -1.93 -23.85 9.84
N GLU A 287 -2.94 -23.47 10.61
CA GLU A 287 -3.68 -24.40 11.47
C GLU A 287 -4.53 -25.40 10.69
N GLU A 288 -5.04 -25.02 9.51
CA GLU A 288 -5.98 -25.84 8.72
C GLU A 288 -5.73 -25.74 7.23
N ASP A 289 -5.96 -26.85 6.51
CA ASP A 289 -5.98 -26.87 5.04
C ASP A 289 -7.21 -26.11 4.50
N LYS A 290 -7.08 -25.59 3.28
CA LYS A 290 -8.10 -24.74 2.68
C LYS A 290 -8.62 -25.31 1.37
N VAL A 291 -9.95 -25.24 1.16
CA VAL A 291 -10.58 -25.67 -0.09
C VAL A 291 -10.23 -24.67 -1.20
N LEU A 292 -9.73 -25.19 -2.32
CA LEU A 292 -9.49 -24.44 -3.56
C LEU A 292 -10.64 -24.61 -4.55
N VAL A 293 -11.09 -25.87 -4.75
CA VAL A 293 -12.23 -26.19 -5.59
C VAL A 293 -13.23 -26.99 -4.77
N LYS A 294 -14.48 -26.55 -4.76
CA LYS A 294 -15.58 -27.20 -4.06
C LYS A 294 -15.93 -28.54 -4.74
N SER A 295 -16.67 -29.41 -4.03
CA SER A 295 -17.22 -30.64 -4.60
C SER A 295 -18.19 -30.41 -5.78
N SER A 296 -18.74 -29.18 -5.92
CA SER A 296 -19.53 -28.77 -7.08
C SER A 296 -18.68 -28.49 -8.35
N GLY A 297 -17.36 -28.50 -8.24
CA GLY A 297 -16.43 -28.10 -9.31
C GLY A 297 -16.17 -26.57 -9.36
N GLU A 298 -16.84 -25.77 -8.50
CA GLU A 298 -16.63 -24.32 -8.47
C GLU A 298 -15.35 -23.96 -7.69
N PRO A 299 -14.46 -23.12 -8.23
CA PRO A 299 -13.35 -22.54 -7.48
C PRO A 299 -13.82 -21.71 -6.28
N THR A 300 -13.05 -21.71 -5.21
CA THR A 300 -13.19 -20.71 -4.15
C THR A 300 -12.37 -19.47 -4.51
N TYR A 301 -12.66 -18.32 -3.89
CA TYR A 301 -11.94 -17.06 -4.13
C TYR A 301 -10.41 -17.15 -3.94
N ARG A 302 -9.93 -18.16 -3.20
CA ARG A 302 -8.50 -18.37 -2.97
C ARG A 302 -7.74 -18.78 -4.23
N LEU A 303 -8.39 -19.49 -5.13
CA LEU A 303 -7.71 -20.00 -6.31
C LEU A 303 -7.40 -18.86 -7.32
N PRO A 304 -8.34 -17.99 -7.68
CA PRO A 304 -8.01 -16.82 -8.48
C PRO A 304 -7.06 -15.82 -7.76
N ASP A 305 -7.12 -15.69 -6.44
CA ASP A 305 -6.15 -14.86 -5.70
C ASP A 305 -4.72 -15.42 -5.85
N ILE A 306 -4.55 -16.74 -5.78
CA ILE A 306 -3.24 -17.39 -6.03
C ILE A 306 -2.80 -17.16 -7.47
N ALA A 307 -3.70 -17.30 -8.43
CA ALA A 307 -3.40 -17.06 -9.84
C ALA A 307 -2.98 -15.59 -10.05
N CYS A 308 -3.70 -14.64 -9.47
CA CYS A 308 -3.35 -13.24 -9.53
C CYS A 308 -1.92 -12.99 -9.01
N LEU A 309 -1.61 -13.44 -7.80
CA LEU A 309 -0.29 -13.24 -7.19
C LEU A 309 0.84 -13.93 -7.97
N LEU A 310 0.56 -15.07 -8.63
CA LEU A 310 1.54 -15.78 -9.42
C LEU A 310 1.87 -15.09 -10.75
N TYR A 311 0.88 -14.44 -11.37
CA TYR A 311 1.02 -13.86 -12.71
C TYR A 311 1.19 -12.34 -12.72
N THR A 312 0.84 -11.63 -11.64
CA THR A 312 0.95 -10.17 -11.55
C THR A 312 2.14 -9.69 -10.71
N SER A 313 2.73 -10.58 -9.90
CA SER A 313 3.91 -10.27 -9.09
C SER A 313 5.13 -11.05 -9.59
N ASP A 314 6.31 -10.42 -9.57
CA ASP A 314 7.61 -11.07 -9.82
C ASP A 314 7.95 -12.21 -8.82
N ALA A 315 7.05 -12.49 -7.88
CA ALA A 315 7.18 -13.58 -6.92
C ALA A 315 7.21 -14.97 -7.59
N ALA A 316 6.79 -15.06 -8.86
CA ALA A 316 6.83 -16.31 -9.64
C ALA A 316 8.22 -16.63 -10.20
N ASP A 317 9.09 -15.63 -10.38
CA ASP A 317 10.41 -15.80 -11.00
C ASP A 317 11.55 -16.03 -9.99
N ASP A 318 11.26 -15.97 -8.68
CA ASP A 318 12.28 -16.15 -7.63
C ASP A 318 12.41 -17.67 -7.25
N ASP A 319 12.87 -18.48 -8.19
CA ASP A 319 13.27 -19.89 -7.94
C ASP A 319 14.52 -20.01 -7.03
N THR A 320 14.97 -18.89 -6.41
CA THR A 320 16.20 -18.81 -5.61
C THR A 320 15.95 -18.60 -4.11
N ARG A 321 14.73 -18.87 -3.60
CA ARG A 321 14.47 -18.82 -2.15
C ARG A 321 13.95 -20.12 -1.58
#